data_5522f028b6f72403bb083a1ded817e93
#
_entry.id   5522f028b6f72403bb083a1ded817e93
#
_cell.length_a   1.000
_cell.length_b   1.000
_cell.length_c   1.000
_cell.angle_alpha   90.00
_cell.angle_beta   90.00
_cell.angle_gamma   90.00
#
_symmetry.space_group_name_H-M   'P 1'
#
loop_
_entity.id
_entity.type
_entity.pdbx_description
1 polymer ?
#
loop_
_entity_poly.entity_id
_entity_poly.type
_entity_poly.pdbx_seq_one_letter_code
_entity_poly.pdbx_strand_id
1 'polypeptide(L)'
;VKKMRGTVSMESEEGRGTSFIISIPQTLAIMDCIKLEATRTLYMLPVPDVYKIVVPERKNLLELPGGAQKLLFQGHTIPLLRLDGVFGLEKSGKEFERGIIVVIEGEHSAAAIYADKLMGQQRAVIKPVPGFLQYFGVEKIGISGCTILGDGGISLVIDADAMLAKGEEALL
;
A
#
# COMPACT_ATOMS: atom_id res chain seq x y z
N VAL A 1 13.56 -9.52 8.71
CA VAL A 1 13.43 -8.46 9.70
C VAL A 1 12.44 -7.41 9.20
N LYS A 2 12.58 -6.85 7.97
CA LYS A 2 11.65 -5.87 7.39
C LYS A 2 10.19 -6.36 7.37
N LYS A 3 9.92 -7.61 6.96
CA LYS A 3 8.57 -8.22 7.00
C LYS A 3 7.93 -8.26 8.39
N MET A 4 8.73 -8.23 9.44
CA MET A 4 8.28 -8.18 10.84
C MET A 4 8.35 -6.77 11.43
N ARG A 5 8.57 -5.74 10.58
CA ARG A 5 8.78 -4.34 10.98
C ARG A 5 9.84 -4.18 12.08
N GLY A 6 10.83 -5.04 12.04
CA GLY A 6 11.99 -4.96 12.89
C GLY A 6 13.13 -4.17 12.23
N THR A 7 14.10 -3.78 13.04
CA THR A 7 15.32 -3.12 12.59
C THR A 7 16.52 -4.04 12.75
N VAL A 8 17.51 -3.88 11.89
CA VAL A 8 18.83 -4.52 12.02
C VAL A 8 19.88 -3.43 12.07
N SER A 9 20.70 -3.44 13.11
CA SER A 9 21.89 -2.62 13.18
C SER A 9 23.13 -3.52 13.33
N MET A 10 24.28 -3.01 12.92
CA MET A 10 25.55 -3.70 12.98
C MET A 10 26.57 -2.80 13.66
N GLU A 11 27.26 -3.34 14.63
CA GLU A 11 28.38 -2.71 15.32
C GLU A 11 29.62 -3.59 15.14
N SER A 12 30.74 -3.01 14.68
CA SER A 12 31.95 -3.75 14.43
C SER A 12 33.16 -2.99 15.05
N GLU A 13 33.98 -3.73 15.78
CA GLU A 13 35.20 -3.21 16.37
C GLU A 13 36.38 -4.11 15.95
N GLU A 14 37.44 -3.51 15.38
CA GLU A 14 38.60 -4.24 14.90
C GLU A 14 39.28 -5.00 16.05
N GLY A 15 39.55 -6.29 15.85
CA GLY A 15 40.09 -7.18 16.87
C GLY A 15 39.11 -7.69 17.93
N ARG A 16 37.86 -7.20 17.94
CA ARG A 16 36.80 -7.62 18.88
C ARG A 16 35.62 -8.31 18.20
N GLY A 17 35.49 -8.17 16.88
CA GLY A 17 34.47 -8.83 16.11
C GLY A 17 33.30 -7.93 15.72
N THR A 18 32.19 -8.53 15.26
CA THR A 18 31.02 -7.85 14.76
C THR A 18 29.77 -8.35 15.50
N SER A 19 28.93 -7.42 15.95
CA SER A 19 27.63 -7.70 16.57
C SER A 19 26.49 -7.29 15.63
N PHE A 20 25.54 -8.18 15.40
CA PHE A 20 24.30 -7.89 14.71
C PHE A 20 23.17 -7.76 15.73
N ILE A 21 22.53 -6.60 15.79
CA ILE A 21 21.43 -6.32 16.69
C ILE A 21 20.13 -6.37 15.87
N ILE A 22 19.24 -7.32 16.18
CA ILE A 22 17.95 -7.46 15.53
C ILE A 22 16.86 -7.11 16.56
N SER A 23 16.15 -6.02 16.29
CA SER A 23 15.00 -5.60 17.10
C SER A 23 13.71 -5.96 16.39
N ILE A 24 12.86 -6.76 17.04
CA ILE A 24 11.56 -7.18 16.53
C ILE A 24 10.49 -6.74 17.52
N PRO A 25 9.42 -6.01 17.09
CA PRO A 25 8.33 -5.65 17.98
C PRO A 25 7.59 -6.90 18.47
N GLN A 26 7.44 -7.01 19.79
CA GLN A 26 6.77 -8.15 20.45
C GLN A 26 5.24 -8.00 20.47
N THR A 27 4.71 -6.84 20.14
CA THR A 27 3.28 -6.51 20.21
C THR A 27 2.63 -6.48 18.83
N LEU A 28 1.34 -6.77 18.78
CA LEU A 28 0.51 -6.49 17.60
C LEU A 28 0.72 -5.04 17.18
N ALA A 29 1.03 -4.82 15.90
CA ALA A 29 1.24 -3.48 15.40
C ALA A 29 -0.09 -2.70 15.43
N ILE A 30 -0.20 -1.78 16.38
CA ILE A 30 -1.29 -0.79 16.38
C ILE A 30 -0.80 0.40 15.55
N MET A 31 -1.50 0.71 14.47
CA MET A 31 -1.11 1.76 13.55
C MET A 31 -2.29 2.64 13.18
N ASP A 32 -2.00 3.93 12.96
CA ASP A 32 -2.94 4.82 12.31
C ASP A 32 -2.96 4.50 10.81
N CYS A 33 -4.15 4.25 10.28
CA CYS A 33 -4.37 3.87 8.88
C CYS A 33 -5.44 4.76 8.26
N ILE A 34 -5.28 5.04 6.98
CA ILE A 34 -6.33 5.59 6.14
C ILE A 34 -7.20 4.43 5.66
N LYS A 35 -8.52 4.56 5.82
CA LYS A 35 -9.50 3.61 5.33
C LYS A 35 -10.00 4.02 3.96
N LEU A 36 -9.79 3.16 2.98
CA LEU A 36 -10.18 3.31 1.58
C LEU A 36 -11.24 2.29 1.22
N GLU A 37 -12.13 2.65 0.30
CA GLU A 37 -13.10 1.73 -0.30
C GLU A 37 -12.82 1.63 -1.80
N ALA A 38 -12.75 0.39 -2.30
CA ALA A 38 -12.78 0.11 -3.73
C ALA A 38 -13.70 -1.08 -3.97
N THR A 39 -14.71 -0.89 -4.85
CA THR A 39 -15.69 -1.92 -5.21
C THR A 39 -16.31 -2.63 -3.99
N ARG A 40 -16.74 -1.84 -3.01
CA ARG A 40 -17.32 -2.29 -1.72
C ARG A 40 -16.36 -3.06 -0.80
N THR A 41 -15.11 -3.21 -1.18
CA THR A 41 -14.08 -3.81 -0.32
C THR A 41 -13.33 -2.70 0.42
N LEU A 42 -13.09 -2.92 1.70
CA LEU A 42 -12.37 -1.97 2.55
C LEU A 42 -10.90 -2.33 2.65
N TYR A 43 -10.07 -1.32 2.46
CA TYR A 43 -8.62 -1.40 2.54
C TYR A 43 -8.09 -0.42 3.58
N MET A 44 -7.03 -0.81 4.24
CA MET A 44 -6.26 0.04 5.14
C MET A 44 -4.90 0.31 4.54
N LEU A 45 -4.49 1.57 4.52
CA LEU A 45 -3.14 1.99 4.17
C LEU A 45 -2.53 2.69 5.38
N PRO A 46 -1.38 2.22 5.90
CA PRO A 46 -0.72 2.87 7.02
C PRO A 46 -0.40 4.33 6.73
N VAL A 47 -0.69 5.22 7.67
CA VAL A 47 -0.45 6.68 7.51
C VAL A 47 1.02 7.01 7.21
N PRO A 48 2.03 6.34 7.80
CA PRO A 48 3.43 6.61 7.47
C PRO A 48 3.80 6.36 6.00
N ASP A 49 3.03 5.52 5.29
CA ASP A 49 3.28 5.19 3.89
C ASP A 49 2.60 6.20 2.94
N VAL A 50 1.79 7.11 3.47
CA VAL A 50 1.04 8.10 2.69
C VAL A 50 1.84 9.38 2.55
N TYR A 51 2.23 9.70 1.33
CA TYR A 51 2.85 10.99 1.03
C TYR A 51 1.80 12.10 0.91
N LYS A 52 0.78 11.90 0.08
CA LYS A 52 -0.26 12.90 -0.18
C LYS A 52 -1.57 12.27 -0.65
N ILE A 53 -2.68 12.94 -0.33
CA ILE A 53 -4.00 12.60 -0.84
C ILE A 53 -4.46 13.71 -1.78
N VAL A 54 -4.92 13.35 -2.98
CA VAL A 54 -5.35 14.30 -4.01
C VAL A 54 -6.68 13.90 -4.62
N VAL A 55 -7.43 14.88 -5.07
CA VAL A 55 -8.66 14.65 -5.84
C VAL A 55 -8.26 14.33 -7.28
N PRO A 56 -8.82 13.28 -7.89
CA PRO A 56 -8.54 12.92 -9.28
C PRO A 56 -9.05 14.01 -10.23
N GLU A 57 -8.22 14.38 -11.20
CA GLU A 57 -8.59 15.24 -12.30
C GLU A 57 -8.20 14.56 -13.62
N ARG A 58 -9.13 14.44 -14.55
CA ARG A 58 -8.91 13.74 -15.81
C ARG A 58 -7.76 14.33 -16.65
N LYS A 59 -7.53 15.64 -16.56
CA LYS A 59 -6.41 16.32 -17.25
C LYS A 59 -5.03 15.80 -16.79
N ASN A 60 -4.93 15.23 -15.59
CA ASN A 60 -3.71 14.69 -15.00
C ASN A 60 -3.56 13.17 -15.24
N LEU A 61 -4.58 12.53 -15.85
CA LEU A 61 -4.57 11.11 -16.16
C LEU A 61 -3.98 10.87 -17.54
N LEU A 62 -3.00 10.00 -17.62
CA LEU A 62 -2.37 9.55 -18.85
C LEU A 62 -2.66 8.07 -19.03
N GLU A 63 -3.28 7.71 -20.16
CA GLU A 63 -3.53 6.33 -20.52
C GLU A 63 -2.47 5.88 -21.54
N LEU A 64 -1.82 4.76 -21.26
CA LEU A 64 -0.78 4.19 -22.11
C LEU A 64 -1.35 3.07 -22.99
N PRO A 65 -0.69 2.77 -24.13
CA PRO A 65 -0.96 1.56 -24.87
C PRO A 65 -0.85 0.34 -23.94
N GLY A 66 -1.81 -0.59 -24.01
CA GLY A 66 -1.86 -1.73 -23.08
C GLY A 66 -2.73 -1.52 -21.84
N GLY A 67 -3.28 -0.29 -21.64
CA GLY A 67 -4.23 -0.01 -20.55
C GLY A 67 -3.59 0.42 -19.22
N ALA A 68 -2.27 0.49 -19.16
CA ALA A 68 -1.57 1.06 -18.01
C ALA A 68 -1.88 2.56 -17.89
N GLN A 69 -1.98 3.06 -16.66
CA GLN A 69 -2.31 4.45 -16.39
C GLN A 69 -1.19 5.12 -15.60
N LYS A 70 -0.97 6.40 -15.87
CA LYS A 70 -0.06 7.27 -15.13
C LYS A 70 -0.78 8.52 -14.66
N LEU A 71 -0.30 9.07 -13.56
CA LEU A 71 -0.75 10.34 -13.02
C LEU A 71 0.34 11.40 -13.20
N LEU A 72 -0.02 12.56 -13.75
CA LEU A 72 0.84 13.74 -13.71
C LEU A 72 0.70 14.35 -12.30
N PHE A 73 1.76 14.26 -11.52
CA PHE A 73 1.81 14.73 -10.14
C PHE A 73 3.07 15.57 -9.92
N GLN A 74 2.89 16.83 -9.53
CA GLN A 74 3.99 17.79 -9.26
C GLN A 74 5.05 17.88 -10.39
N GLY A 75 4.62 17.83 -11.65
CA GLY A 75 5.50 17.91 -12.81
C GLY A 75 6.16 16.60 -13.23
N HIS A 76 5.94 15.51 -12.50
CA HIS A 76 6.42 14.17 -12.82
C HIS A 76 5.27 13.22 -13.12
N THR A 77 5.53 12.20 -13.92
CA THR A 77 4.56 11.15 -14.18
C THR A 77 4.86 9.93 -13.31
N ILE A 78 3.91 9.55 -12.47
CA ILE A 78 3.99 8.37 -11.61
C ILE A 78 2.95 7.32 -12.04
N PRO A 79 3.20 6.01 -11.84
CA PRO A 79 2.21 4.98 -12.14
C PRO A 79 0.93 5.18 -11.32
N LEU A 80 -0.22 4.95 -11.95
CA LEU A 80 -1.53 4.96 -11.28
C LEU A 80 -2.06 3.54 -11.18
N LEU A 81 -2.14 3.04 -9.97
CA LEU A 81 -2.65 1.73 -9.63
C LEU A 81 -4.08 1.84 -9.12
N ARG A 82 -5.02 1.26 -9.84
CA ARG A 82 -6.41 1.18 -9.37
C ARG A 82 -6.59 -0.06 -8.51
N LEU A 83 -7.12 0.08 -7.31
CA LEU A 83 -7.31 -1.07 -6.40
C LEU A 83 -8.22 -2.15 -6.99
N ASP A 84 -9.24 -1.76 -7.77
CA ASP A 84 -10.09 -2.71 -8.48
C ASP A 84 -9.29 -3.57 -9.48
N GLY A 85 -8.39 -2.96 -10.25
CA GLY A 85 -7.53 -3.66 -11.20
C GLY A 85 -6.44 -4.49 -10.52
N VAL A 86 -5.78 -3.95 -9.50
CA VAL A 86 -4.70 -4.64 -8.75
C VAL A 86 -5.21 -5.93 -8.11
N PHE A 87 -6.42 -5.90 -7.56
CA PHE A 87 -7.02 -7.05 -6.86
C PHE A 87 -8.00 -7.87 -7.71
N GLY A 88 -8.08 -7.59 -9.02
CA GLY A 88 -8.92 -8.35 -9.95
C GLY A 88 -10.42 -8.22 -9.66
N LEU A 89 -10.84 -7.08 -9.11
CA LEU A 89 -12.23 -6.79 -8.81
C LEU A 89 -12.93 -6.21 -10.04
N GLU A 90 -14.27 -6.32 -10.08
CA GLU A 90 -15.04 -5.63 -11.09
C GLU A 90 -14.87 -4.11 -10.95
N LYS A 91 -14.79 -3.41 -12.08
CA LYS A 91 -14.69 -1.94 -12.05
C LYS A 91 -15.92 -1.36 -11.38
N SER A 92 -15.75 -0.39 -10.52
CA SER A 92 -16.87 0.24 -9.77
C SER A 92 -17.87 0.97 -10.63
N GLY A 93 -17.54 1.25 -11.90
CA GLY A 93 -18.38 2.04 -12.81
C GLY A 93 -18.50 3.52 -12.43
N LYS A 94 -17.83 3.97 -11.36
CA LYS A 94 -17.84 5.37 -10.96
C LYS A 94 -16.96 6.22 -11.88
N GLU A 95 -17.35 7.47 -12.06
CA GLU A 95 -16.52 8.46 -12.73
C GLU A 95 -15.20 8.64 -11.98
N PHE A 96 -14.10 8.76 -12.71
CA PHE A 96 -12.74 8.88 -12.16
C PHE A 96 -12.64 10.03 -11.15
N GLU A 97 -13.25 11.16 -11.45
CA GLU A 97 -13.21 12.39 -10.65
C GLU A 97 -13.94 12.27 -9.29
N ARG A 98 -14.78 11.24 -9.12
CA ARG A 98 -15.47 10.96 -7.85
C ARG A 98 -14.70 10.08 -6.89
N GLY A 99 -13.57 9.57 -7.32
CA GLY A 99 -12.68 8.78 -6.50
C GLY A 99 -11.74 9.62 -5.65
N ILE A 100 -10.72 8.96 -5.17
CA ILE A 100 -9.61 9.56 -4.43
C ILE A 100 -8.29 8.94 -4.87
N ILE A 101 -7.24 9.71 -4.89
CA ILE A 101 -5.88 9.24 -5.15
C ILE A 101 -5.04 9.42 -3.89
N VAL A 102 -4.37 8.35 -3.47
CA VAL A 102 -3.37 8.37 -2.42
C VAL A 102 -2.01 8.14 -3.06
N VAL A 103 -1.13 9.12 -2.94
CA VAL A 103 0.26 9.01 -3.41
C VAL A 103 1.07 8.38 -2.30
N ILE A 104 1.79 7.33 -2.63
CA ILE A 104 2.77 6.66 -1.79
C ILE A 104 4.16 6.92 -2.35
N GLU A 105 5.15 7.01 -1.48
CA GLU A 105 6.52 7.31 -1.85
C GLU A 105 7.47 6.35 -1.15
N GLY A 106 8.41 5.80 -1.91
CA GLY A 106 9.53 5.01 -1.44
C GLY A 106 10.82 5.81 -1.55
N GLU A 107 11.95 5.15 -1.31
CA GLU A 107 13.27 5.79 -1.33
C GLU A 107 13.64 6.32 -2.72
N HIS A 108 13.23 5.65 -3.79
CA HIS A 108 13.56 6.00 -5.18
C HIS A 108 12.37 5.97 -6.14
N SER A 109 11.18 5.68 -5.65
CA SER A 109 9.99 5.53 -6.48
C SER A 109 8.75 6.12 -5.81
N ALA A 110 7.77 6.49 -6.61
CA ALA A 110 6.46 6.91 -6.15
C ALA A 110 5.37 6.27 -7.01
N ALA A 111 4.22 6.02 -6.41
CA ALA A 111 3.04 5.52 -7.11
C ALA A 111 1.77 6.20 -6.58
N ALA A 112 0.76 6.25 -7.42
CA ALA A 112 -0.57 6.73 -7.07
C ALA A 112 -1.51 5.53 -6.95
N ILE A 113 -2.24 5.44 -5.84
CA ILE A 113 -3.27 4.43 -5.59
C ILE A 113 -4.63 5.11 -5.74
N TYR A 114 -5.43 4.63 -6.69
CA TYR A 114 -6.80 5.08 -6.87
C TYR A 114 -7.78 4.18 -6.11
N ALA A 115 -8.68 4.81 -5.36
CA ALA A 115 -9.81 4.17 -4.69
C ALA A 115 -11.11 4.93 -4.95
N ASP A 116 -12.24 4.26 -4.75
CA ASP A 116 -13.57 4.84 -4.98
C ASP A 116 -13.94 5.88 -3.93
N LYS A 117 -13.41 5.74 -2.70
CA LYS A 117 -13.76 6.62 -1.59
C LYS A 117 -12.73 6.58 -0.48
N LEU A 118 -12.49 7.73 0.11
CA LEU A 118 -11.80 7.89 1.39
C LEU A 118 -12.84 7.83 2.52
N MET A 119 -12.71 6.84 3.39
CA MET A 119 -13.64 6.60 4.51
C MET A 119 -13.17 7.25 5.82
N GLY A 120 -11.99 7.87 5.82
CA GLY A 120 -11.38 8.53 6.97
C GLY A 120 -10.15 7.80 7.49
N GLN A 121 -9.70 8.22 8.68
CA GLN A 121 -8.55 7.65 9.37
C GLN A 121 -9.03 6.91 10.61
N GLN A 122 -8.40 5.78 10.91
CA GLN A 122 -8.64 5.05 12.15
C GLN A 122 -7.40 4.30 12.62
N ARG A 123 -7.33 4.07 13.91
CA ARG A 123 -6.31 3.19 14.50
C ARG A 123 -6.71 1.74 14.30
N ALA A 124 -5.81 0.92 13.79
CA ALA A 124 -6.04 -0.47 13.48
C ALA A 124 -4.99 -1.38 14.11
N VAL A 125 -5.43 -2.54 14.60
CA VAL A 125 -4.56 -3.63 15.02
C VAL A 125 -4.31 -4.50 13.81
N ILE A 126 -3.11 -4.42 13.25
CA ILE A 126 -2.75 -5.16 12.05
C ILE A 126 -2.28 -6.56 12.44
N LYS A 127 -2.97 -7.55 11.90
CA LYS A 127 -2.60 -8.96 11.99
C LYS A 127 -1.92 -9.38 10.68
N PRO A 128 -0.80 -10.11 10.72
CA PRO A 128 -0.17 -10.62 9.52
C PRO A 128 -1.11 -11.58 8.78
N VAL A 129 -0.90 -11.72 7.49
CA VAL A 129 -1.63 -12.69 6.68
C VAL A 129 -1.36 -14.10 7.25
N PRO A 130 -2.41 -14.89 7.56
CA PRO A 130 -2.24 -16.26 8.02
C PRO A 130 -1.41 -17.08 7.03
N GLY A 131 -0.52 -17.95 7.56
CA GLY A 131 0.46 -18.69 6.75
C GLY A 131 -0.16 -19.51 5.60
N PHE A 132 -1.39 -20.04 5.80
CA PHE A 132 -2.08 -20.78 4.74
C PHE A 132 -2.50 -19.88 3.56
N LEU A 133 -2.77 -18.59 3.77
CA LEU A 133 -3.08 -17.64 2.71
C LEU A 133 -1.83 -17.18 1.94
N GLN A 134 -0.65 -17.29 2.54
CA GLN A 134 0.61 -17.00 1.85
C GLN A 134 0.84 -17.93 0.65
N TYR A 135 0.36 -19.20 0.73
CA TYR A 135 0.38 -20.12 -0.40
C TYR A 135 -0.39 -19.64 -1.62
N PHE A 136 -1.40 -18.79 -1.43
CA PHE A 136 -2.17 -18.16 -2.51
C PHE A 136 -1.53 -16.88 -3.06
N GLY A 137 -0.33 -16.53 -2.62
CA GLY A 137 0.42 -15.40 -3.12
C GLY A 137 -0.19 -14.04 -2.74
N VAL A 138 -0.96 -13.97 -1.66
CA VAL A 138 -1.65 -12.73 -1.21
C VAL A 138 -0.66 -11.60 -0.97
N GLU A 139 0.54 -11.88 -0.48
CA GLU A 139 1.62 -10.89 -0.34
C GLU A 139 2.06 -10.32 -1.69
N LYS A 140 2.11 -11.16 -2.75
CA LYS A 140 2.48 -10.74 -4.11
C LYS A 140 1.47 -9.81 -4.76
N ILE A 141 0.20 -9.89 -4.33
CA ILE A 141 -0.83 -8.96 -4.82
C ILE A 141 -0.88 -7.64 -4.06
N GLY A 142 -0.01 -7.44 -3.05
CA GLY A 142 0.14 -6.16 -2.35
C GLY A 142 -0.66 -6.04 -1.07
N ILE A 143 -0.86 -7.15 -0.35
CA ILE A 143 -1.50 -7.19 0.98
C ILE A 143 -0.49 -7.64 2.03
N SER A 144 -0.24 -6.82 3.05
CA SER A 144 0.65 -7.12 4.18
C SER A 144 -0.05 -7.76 5.37
N GLY A 145 -1.37 -7.67 5.44
CA GLY A 145 -2.13 -8.16 6.59
C GLY A 145 -3.61 -7.87 6.50
N CYS A 146 -4.28 -8.04 7.63
CA CYS A 146 -5.68 -7.69 7.79
C CYS A 146 -5.94 -7.07 9.17
N THR A 147 -7.06 -6.39 9.30
CA THR A 147 -7.57 -5.89 10.57
C THR A 147 -9.05 -6.18 10.70
N ILE A 148 -9.52 -6.30 11.92
CA ILE A 148 -10.95 -6.45 12.24
C ILE A 148 -11.47 -5.05 12.58
N LEU A 149 -12.52 -4.64 11.90
CA LEU A 149 -13.20 -3.37 12.14
C LEU A 149 -14.13 -3.46 13.35
N GLY A 150 -14.55 -2.31 13.87
CA GLY A 150 -15.45 -2.26 15.05
C GLY A 150 -16.83 -2.87 14.83
N ASP A 151 -17.27 -3.00 13.58
CA ASP A 151 -18.51 -3.68 13.17
C ASP A 151 -18.33 -5.20 12.96
N GLY A 152 -17.13 -5.74 13.21
CA GLY A 152 -16.78 -7.15 12.99
C GLY A 152 -16.35 -7.47 11.57
N GLY A 153 -16.40 -6.50 10.65
CA GLY A 153 -15.90 -6.64 9.27
C GLY A 153 -14.39 -6.80 9.22
N ILE A 154 -13.89 -7.37 8.12
CA ILE A 154 -12.46 -7.50 7.85
C ILE A 154 -12.05 -6.45 6.81
N SER A 155 -10.94 -5.78 7.07
CA SER A 155 -10.29 -4.90 6.10
C SER A 155 -8.89 -5.40 5.80
N LEU A 156 -8.50 -5.37 4.52
CA LEU A 156 -7.18 -5.77 4.07
C LEU A 156 -6.19 -4.60 4.24
N VAL A 157 -4.96 -4.91 4.62
CA VAL A 157 -3.91 -3.90 4.79
C VAL A 157 -3.00 -3.92 3.57
N ILE A 158 -2.95 -2.79 2.88
CA ILE A 158 -2.10 -2.60 1.69
C ILE A 158 -0.63 -2.56 2.12
N ASP A 159 0.20 -3.22 1.33
CA ASP A 159 1.65 -3.16 1.39
C ASP A 159 2.14 -2.09 0.41
N ALA A 160 2.63 -0.97 0.92
CA ALA A 160 3.09 0.15 0.09
C ALA A 160 4.31 -0.22 -0.75
N ASP A 161 5.27 -0.98 -0.20
CA ASP A 161 6.47 -1.42 -0.94
C ASP A 161 6.07 -2.33 -2.12
N ALA A 162 5.13 -3.26 -1.89
CA ALA A 162 4.62 -4.11 -2.95
C ALA A 162 3.82 -3.32 -4.01
N MET A 163 3.12 -2.25 -3.62
CA MET A 163 2.44 -1.37 -4.58
C MET A 163 3.44 -0.56 -5.41
N LEU A 164 4.52 -0.07 -4.81
CA LEU A 164 5.59 0.62 -5.54
C LEU A 164 6.21 -0.30 -6.58
N ALA A 165 6.56 -1.55 -6.21
CA ALA A 165 7.10 -2.54 -7.14
C ALA A 165 6.13 -2.83 -8.30
N LYS A 166 4.82 -2.99 -8.03
CA LYS A 166 3.80 -3.15 -9.08
C LYS A 166 3.69 -1.93 -9.99
N GLY A 167 3.86 -0.75 -9.45
CA GLY A 167 3.90 0.48 -10.24
C GLY A 167 5.04 0.48 -11.25
N GLU A 168 6.21 0.04 -10.84
CA GLU A 168 7.38 -0.09 -11.72
C GLU A 168 7.16 -1.15 -12.80
N GLU A 169 6.65 -2.33 -12.44
CA GLU A 169 6.32 -3.41 -13.38
C GLU A 169 5.29 -2.99 -14.44
N ALA A 170 4.31 -2.18 -14.07
CA ALA A 170 3.27 -1.70 -15.00
C ALA A 170 3.80 -0.69 -16.04
N LEU A 171 5.04 -0.26 -15.92
CA LEU A 171 5.69 0.69 -16.83
C LEU A 171 6.63 0.03 -17.85
N LEU A 172 6.92 -1.25 -17.67
CA LEU A 172 7.76 -2.07 -18.56
C LEU A 172 6.93 -2.74 -19.64
#